data_432b90d8a82795325fa114b85b66f1ea
#
_entry.id   432b90d8a82795325fa114b85b66f1ea
#
_cell.length_a   1.000
_cell.length_b   1.000
_cell.length_c   1.000
_cell.angle_alpha   90.00
_cell.angle_beta   90.00
_cell.angle_gamma   90.00
#
_symmetry.space_group_name_H-M   'P 1'
#
loop_
_entity.id
_entity.type
_entity.pdbx_description
1 polymer ?
#
loop_
_entity_poly.entity_id
_entity_poly.type
_entity_poly.pdbx_seq_one_letter_code
_entity_poly.pdbx_strand_id
1 'polypeptide(L)'
;MIDRPGVEAAVRDLLRAIGEDPAREGLRDTPRRIAEMYAEIFCGLHQDPAALLDVTFDEEHQEMVILRDVHFESMCEHHLVPFYGVAHVGYIPNGRIVGISKLARAVEALAARPQVQERLTSQIADLLMERLRPKGVGVVLIAEHHCMTMRGIRKPGSQVVTSANRGAFRDREPTRLEFLALLENHRR
;
A
#
# COMPACT_ATOMS: atom_id res chain seq x y z
N MET A 1 -15.39 -11.90 -3.30
CA MET A 1 -15.17 -12.48 -1.94
C MET A 1 -14.17 -13.61 -2.09
N ILE A 2 -13.20 -13.76 -1.19
CA ILE A 2 -12.20 -14.86 -1.25
C ILE A 2 -12.91 -16.22 -1.09
N ASP A 3 -12.57 -17.16 -1.96
CA ASP A 3 -13.01 -18.56 -1.86
C ASP A 3 -12.21 -19.28 -0.76
N ARG A 4 -12.69 -19.17 0.49
CA ARG A 4 -12.02 -19.77 1.66
C ARG A 4 -11.86 -21.28 1.53
N PRO A 5 -12.89 -22.06 1.14
CA PRO A 5 -12.73 -23.50 0.95
C PRO A 5 -11.64 -23.86 -0.09
N GLY A 6 -11.57 -23.11 -1.18
CA GLY A 6 -10.54 -23.30 -2.21
C GLY A 6 -9.14 -23.01 -1.66
N VAL A 7 -8.97 -21.93 -0.89
CA VAL A 7 -7.69 -21.61 -0.22
C VAL A 7 -7.30 -22.70 0.76
N GLU A 8 -8.24 -23.20 1.58
CA GLU A 8 -7.96 -24.28 2.53
C GLU A 8 -7.48 -25.55 1.84
N ALA A 9 -8.12 -25.94 0.73
CA ALA A 9 -7.70 -27.09 -0.06
C ALA A 9 -6.29 -26.91 -0.60
N ALA A 10 -6.01 -25.76 -1.22
CA ALA A 10 -4.69 -25.43 -1.76
C ALA A 10 -3.59 -25.45 -0.69
N VAL A 11 -3.88 -24.97 0.53
CA VAL A 11 -2.92 -24.98 1.64
C VAL A 11 -2.66 -26.41 2.12
N ARG A 12 -3.66 -27.28 2.18
CA ARG A 12 -3.45 -28.71 2.50
C ARG A 12 -2.52 -29.38 1.48
N ASP A 13 -2.72 -29.08 0.20
CA ASP A 13 -1.89 -29.64 -0.88
C ASP A 13 -0.48 -29.05 -0.83
N LEU A 14 -0.32 -27.76 -0.54
CA LEU A 14 0.97 -27.13 -0.33
C LEU A 14 1.75 -27.80 0.82
N LEU A 15 1.10 -28.06 1.97
CA LEU A 15 1.72 -28.71 3.11
C LEU A 15 2.24 -30.10 2.73
N ARG A 16 1.43 -30.89 2.01
CA ARG A 16 1.86 -32.21 1.51
C ARG A 16 3.04 -32.08 0.53
N ALA A 17 2.97 -31.11 -0.38
CA ALA A 17 4.00 -30.91 -1.40
C ALA A 17 5.38 -30.52 -0.83
N ILE A 18 5.41 -29.82 0.32
CA ILE A 18 6.66 -29.49 1.02
C ILE A 18 7.14 -30.60 1.98
N GLY A 19 6.41 -31.73 2.06
CA GLY A 19 6.76 -32.89 2.87
C GLY A 19 6.21 -32.87 4.28
N GLU A 20 5.21 -32.02 4.58
CA GLU A 20 4.55 -31.96 5.88
C GLU A 20 3.25 -32.77 5.95
N ASP A 21 2.90 -33.24 7.15
CA ASP A 21 1.61 -33.86 7.44
C ASP A 21 0.58 -32.83 7.87
N PRO A 22 -0.41 -32.49 7.01
CA PRO A 22 -1.44 -31.52 7.37
C PRO A 22 -2.39 -32.02 8.48
N ALA A 23 -2.35 -33.31 8.84
CA ALA A 23 -3.19 -33.86 9.90
C ALA A 23 -2.55 -33.80 11.29
N ARG A 24 -1.23 -33.55 11.39
CA ARG A 24 -0.58 -33.40 12.69
C ARG A 24 -1.14 -32.21 13.48
N GLU A 25 -1.16 -32.34 14.80
CA GLU A 25 -1.83 -31.41 15.71
C GLU A 25 -1.52 -29.93 15.42
N GLY A 26 -0.27 -29.55 15.24
CA GLY A 26 0.14 -28.16 14.99
C GLY A 26 -0.26 -27.58 13.63
N LEU A 27 -0.62 -28.42 12.64
CA LEU A 27 -0.99 -28.01 11.29
C LEU A 27 -2.47 -28.19 10.94
N ARG A 28 -3.23 -28.89 11.78
CA ARG A 28 -4.64 -29.24 11.52
C ARG A 28 -5.49 -28.00 11.18
N ASP A 29 -5.31 -26.92 11.91
CA ASP A 29 -6.04 -25.67 11.72
C ASP A 29 -5.37 -24.68 10.75
N THR A 30 -4.15 -24.96 10.30
CA THR A 30 -3.37 -24.03 9.43
C THR A 30 -4.11 -23.68 8.14
N PRO A 31 -4.76 -24.61 7.42
CA PRO A 31 -5.49 -24.26 6.21
C PRO A 31 -6.59 -23.21 6.46
N ARG A 32 -7.39 -23.39 7.52
CA ARG A 32 -8.45 -22.46 7.91
C ARG A 32 -7.87 -21.08 8.29
N ARG A 33 -6.82 -21.08 9.12
CA ARG A 33 -6.17 -19.81 9.56
C ARG A 33 -5.59 -19.04 8.40
N ILE A 34 -4.99 -19.72 7.41
CA ILE A 34 -4.45 -19.05 6.21
C ILE A 34 -5.61 -18.53 5.34
N ALA A 35 -6.71 -19.24 5.20
CA ALA A 35 -7.87 -18.78 4.45
C ALA A 35 -8.51 -17.53 5.10
N GLU A 36 -8.59 -17.47 6.43
CA GLU A 36 -9.05 -16.31 7.18
C GLU A 36 -8.10 -15.12 7.01
N MET A 37 -6.80 -15.35 7.17
CA MET A 37 -5.74 -14.35 6.96
C MET A 37 -5.79 -13.77 5.53
N TYR A 38 -5.93 -14.61 4.51
CA TYR A 38 -5.99 -14.13 3.12
C TYR A 38 -7.28 -13.37 2.83
N ALA A 39 -8.40 -13.69 3.50
CA ALA A 39 -9.61 -12.89 3.38
C ALA A 39 -9.44 -11.49 3.97
N GLU A 40 -8.60 -11.33 4.98
CA GLU A 40 -8.24 -10.05 5.59
C GLU A 40 -7.25 -9.27 4.72
N ILE A 41 -6.05 -9.82 4.46
CA ILE A 41 -4.97 -9.10 3.78
C ILE A 41 -5.23 -8.85 2.29
N PHE A 42 -6.16 -9.57 1.65
CA PHE A 42 -6.57 -9.35 0.26
C PHE A 42 -7.95 -8.71 0.12
N CYS A 43 -8.48 -8.11 1.18
CA CYS A 43 -9.81 -7.46 1.14
C CYS A 43 -9.89 -6.34 0.09
N GLY A 44 -8.79 -5.68 -0.20
CA GLY A 44 -8.69 -4.62 -1.22
C GLY A 44 -8.97 -5.08 -2.65
N LEU A 45 -8.89 -6.40 -2.96
CA LEU A 45 -9.30 -6.93 -4.27
C LEU A 45 -10.78 -6.70 -4.59
N HIS A 46 -11.61 -6.52 -3.55
CA HIS A 46 -13.05 -6.37 -3.66
C HIS A 46 -13.54 -5.00 -3.19
N GLN A 47 -12.62 -4.07 -2.93
CA GLN A 47 -12.93 -2.69 -2.55
C GLN A 47 -12.69 -1.75 -3.73
N ASP A 48 -13.58 -0.77 -3.88
CA ASP A 48 -13.35 0.38 -4.74
C ASP A 48 -12.64 1.49 -3.96
N PRO A 49 -11.33 1.69 -4.16
CA PRO A 49 -10.60 2.73 -3.44
C PRO A 49 -11.06 4.15 -3.84
N ALA A 50 -11.70 4.30 -5.01
CA ALA A 50 -12.19 5.59 -5.48
C ALA A 50 -13.36 6.09 -4.62
N ALA A 51 -14.26 5.20 -4.23
CA ALA A 51 -15.40 5.54 -3.35
C ALA A 51 -14.96 6.05 -1.97
N LEU A 52 -13.74 5.71 -1.52
CA LEU A 52 -13.21 6.20 -0.25
C LEU A 52 -12.88 7.70 -0.26
N LEU A 53 -12.68 8.28 -1.44
CA LEU A 53 -12.28 9.68 -1.64
C LEU A 53 -13.47 10.63 -1.91
N ASP A 54 -14.70 10.15 -1.89
CA ASP A 54 -15.87 10.96 -2.21
C ASP A 54 -16.23 12.00 -1.12
N VAL A 55 -15.68 11.85 0.10
CA VAL A 55 -15.87 12.79 1.20
C VAL A 55 -14.86 13.92 1.09
N THR A 56 -15.28 15.03 0.51
CA THR A 56 -14.49 16.25 0.34
C THR A 56 -15.20 17.44 0.95
N PHE A 57 -14.45 18.49 1.29
CA PHE A 57 -14.93 19.73 1.88
C PHE A 57 -14.50 20.90 1.02
N ASP A 58 -15.34 21.91 0.90
CA ASP A 58 -14.99 23.17 0.24
C ASP A 58 -14.14 23.99 1.20
N GLU A 59 -12.91 24.26 0.82
CA GLU A 59 -11.93 25.04 1.58
C GLU A 59 -11.05 25.84 0.64
N GLU A 60 -10.79 27.10 0.98
CA GLU A 60 -9.95 27.98 0.18
C GLU A 60 -8.43 27.69 0.33
N HIS A 61 -8.08 26.56 0.97
CA HIS A 61 -6.70 26.18 1.15
C HIS A 61 -6.03 25.86 -0.21
N GLN A 62 -4.90 26.52 -0.48
CA GLN A 62 -4.20 26.41 -1.78
C GLN A 62 -2.79 25.85 -1.64
N GLU A 63 -2.31 25.69 -0.40
CA GLU A 63 -0.97 25.21 -0.10
C GLU A 63 -0.93 23.68 -0.08
N MET A 64 0.26 23.13 -0.04
CA MET A 64 0.49 21.67 0.01
C MET A 64 -0.04 21.07 1.31
N VAL A 65 -0.83 20.02 1.19
CA VAL A 65 -1.25 19.16 2.31
C VAL A 65 -0.49 17.86 2.22
N ILE A 66 0.14 17.43 3.33
CA ILE A 66 0.92 16.18 3.38
C ILE A 66 0.44 15.33 4.53
N LEU A 67 0.11 14.08 4.24
CA LEU A 67 -0.06 13.01 5.22
C LEU A 67 1.19 12.12 5.17
N ARG A 68 1.89 12.02 6.31
CA ARG A 68 3.17 11.30 6.42
C ARG A 68 3.03 10.07 7.30
N ASP A 69 4.00 9.17 7.14
CA ASP A 69 4.20 8.01 8.00
C ASP A 69 2.94 7.12 8.10
N VAL A 70 2.19 7.02 7.00
CA VAL A 70 1.07 6.09 6.91
C VAL A 70 1.64 4.69 6.79
N HIS A 71 1.54 3.91 7.85
CA HIS A 71 1.95 2.51 7.81
C HIS A 71 1.08 1.74 6.82
N PHE A 72 1.71 0.88 6.05
CA PHE A 72 1.02 -0.02 5.14
C PHE A 72 1.71 -1.39 5.11
N GLU A 73 0.91 -2.40 4.86
CA GLU A 73 1.35 -3.76 4.58
C GLU A 73 0.77 -4.20 3.24
N SER A 74 1.57 -4.92 2.48
CA SER A 74 1.15 -5.45 1.19
C SER A 74 1.82 -6.80 0.93
N MET A 75 1.36 -7.50 -0.10
CA MET A 75 1.87 -8.80 -0.47
C MET A 75 2.58 -8.73 -1.81
N CYS A 76 3.88 -9.09 -1.83
CA CYS A 76 4.64 -9.16 -3.07
C CYS A 76 4.00 -10.18 -4.01
N GLU A 77 3.58 -9.74 -5.21
CA GLU A 77 2.88 -10.61 -6.17
C GLU A 77 3.74 -11.76 -6.71
N HIS A 78 5.09 -11.59 -6.69
CA HIS A 78 6.00 -12.59 -7.23
C HIS A 78 6.22 -13.80 -6.31
N HIS A 79 6.08 -13.59 -4.99
CA HIS A 79 6.46 -14.61 -4.00
C HIS A 79 5.39 -14.86 -2.93
N LEU A 80 4.31 -14.07 -2.90
CA LEU A 80 3.27 -14.09 -1.86
C LEU A 80 3.84 -14.02 -0.44
N VAL A 81 4.88 -13.20 -0.26
CA VAL A 81 5.43 -12.83 1.05
C VAL A 81 5.27 -11.32 1.24
N PRO A 82 5.16 -10.83 2.50
CA PRO A 82 4.84 -9.43 2.74
C PRO A 82 5.99 -8.50 2.36
N PHE A 83 5.61 -7.27 2.04
CA PHE A 83 6.44 -6.07 2.18
C PHE A 83 5.64 -5.02 2.93
N TYR A 84 6.30 -4.25 3.78
CA TYR A 84 5.66 -3.30 4.65
C TYR A 84 6.54 -2.08 4.88
N GLY A 85 5.91 -0.98 5.24
CA GLY A 85 6.65 0.27 5.45
C GLY A 85 5.73 1.45 5.67
N VAL A 86 6.17 2.60 5.14
CA VAL A 86 5.44 3.87 5.28
C VAL A 86 5.18 4.50 3.93
N ALA A 87 4.01 5.10 3.81
CA ALA A 87 3.60 5.93 2.69
C ALA A 87 3.54 7.40 3.13
N HIS A 88 4.07 8.26 2.28
CA HIS A 88 3.94 9.71 2.39
C HIS A 88 3.16 10.20 1.17
N VAL A 89 2.07 10.90 1.42
CA VAL A 89 1.14 11.36 0.38
C VAL A 89 0.96 12.85 0.50
N GLY A 90 1.33 13.59 -0.53
CA GLY A 90 1.14 15.05 -0.63
C GLY A 90 0.24 15.42 -1.79
N TYR A 91 -0.58 16.45 -1.64
CA TYR A 91 -1.35 17.03 -2.73
C TYR A 91 -1.51 18.54 -2.54
N ILE A 92 -1.70 19.28 -3.65
CA ILE A 92 -2.04 20.70 -3.63
C ILE A 92 -3.51 20.80 -4.03
N PRO A 93 -4.41 21.23 -3.11
CA PRO A 93 -5.83 21.34 -3.38
C PRO A 93 -6.16 22.28 -4.57
N ASN A 94 -7.34 22.08 -5.14
CA ASN A 94 -7.92 22.96 -6.15
C ASN A 94 -9.36 23.32 -5.74
N GLY A 95 -9.48 24.08 -4.65
CA GLY A 95 -10.77 24.53 -4.08
C GLY A 95 -11.47 23.53 -3.16
N ARG A 96 -10.99 22.28 -3.09
CA ARG A 96 -11.54 21.23 -2.21
C ARG A 96 -10.45 20.43 -1.54
N ILE A 97 -10.67 20.10 -0.27
CA ILE A 97 -9.80 19.20 0.50
C ILE A 97 -10.53 17.87 0.78
N VAL A 98 -9.75 16.81 0.95
CA VAL A 98 -10.25 15.48 1.33
C VAL A 98 -10.02 15.22 2.80
N GLY A 99 -10.91 14.47 3.44
CA GLY A 99 -10.69 14.03 4.81
C GLY A 99 -9.40 13.20 4.95
N ILE A 100 -8.52 13.59 5.87
CA ILE A 100 -7.17 12.99 6.03
C ILE A 100 -7.23 11.46 6.18
N SER A 101 -8.21 10.95 6.95
CA SER A 101 -8.41 9.51 7.11
C SER A 101 -8.76 8.78 5.80
N LYS A 102 -9.29 9.50 4.81
CA LYS A 102 -9.62 8.92 3.49
C LYS A 102 -8.38 8.65 2.66
N LEU A 103 -7.36 9.50 2.79
CA LEU A 103 -6.06 9.28 2.17
C LEU A 103 -5.42 7.98 2.69
N ALA A 104 -5.38 7.80 4.02
CA ALA A 104 -4.84 6.58 4.63
C ALA A 104 -5.61 5.33 4.16
N ARG A 105 -6.94 5.36 4.18
CA ARG A 105 -7.78 4.24 3.72
C ARG A 105 -7.59 3.92 2.23
N ALA A 106 -7.35 4.92 1.39
CA ALA A 106 -7.06 4.70 -0.03
C ALA A 106 -5.72 3.97 -0.22
N VAL A 107 -4.69 4.33 0.58
CA VAL A 107 -3.40 3.60 0.61
C VAL A 107 -3.62 2.15 1.04
N GLU A 108 -4.33 1.91 2.15
CA GLU A 108 -4.65 0.57 2.66
C GLU A 108 -5.40 -0.28 1.63
N ALA A 109 -6.45 0.24 1.02
CA ALA A 109 -7.26 -0.48 0.03
C ALA A 109 -6.46 -0.87 -1.23
N LEU A 110 -5.51 -0.04 -1.65
CA LEU A 110 -4.60 -0.35 -2.76
C LEU A 110 -3.48 -1.31 -2.35
N ALA A 111 -3.00 -1.24 -1.10
CA ALA A 111 -1.98 -2.12 -0.55
C ALA A 111 -2.52 -3.53 -0.25
N ALA A 112 -3.80 -3.67 0.15
CA ALA A 112 -4.44 -4.95 0.50
C ALA A 112 -4.73 -5.83 -0.75
N ARG A 113 -3.73 -6.01 -1.60
CA ARG A 113 -3.74 -6.78 -2.86
C ARG A 113 -2.37 -7.39 -3.09
N PRO A 114 -2.23 -8.41 -3.97
CA PRO A 114 -0.92 -8.74 -4.52
C PRO A 114 -0.38 -7.54 -5.32
N GLN A 115 0.82 -7.05 -4.96
CA GLN A 115 1.38 -5.81 -5.52
C GLN A 115 2.88 -5.91 -5.84
N VAL A 116 3.33 -4.96 -6.66
CA VAL A 116 4.71 -4.46 -6.67
C VAL A 116 4.71 -3.03 -6.20
N GLN A 117 5.73 -2.62 -5.47
CA GLN A 117 5.77 -1.30 -4.82
C GLN A 117 5.65 -0.14 -5.81
N GLU A 118 6.27 -0.26 -6.98
CA GLU A 118 6.23 0.74 -8.05
C GLU A 118 4.81 0.97 -8.58
N ARG A 119 4.05 -0.11 -8.75
CA ARG A 119 2.64 -0.04 -9.17
C ARG A 119 1.79 0.57 -8.07
N LEU A 120 1.95 0.13 -6.82
CA LEU A 120 1.22 0.68 -5.67
C LEU A 120 1.43 2.19 -5.57
N THR A 121 2.67 2.65 -5.65
CA THR A 121 3.03 4.08 -5.60
C THR A 121 2.33 4.88 -6.71
N SER A 122 2.36 4.37 -7.93
CA SER A 122 1.72 5.02 -9.08
C SER A 122 0.20 5.02 -8.97
N GLN A 123 -0.40 3.90 -8.54
CA GLN A 123 -1.85 3.79 -8.38
C GLN A 123 -2.40 4.76 -7.32
N ILE A 124 -1.67 4.96 -6.21
CA ILE A 124 -2.06 5.96 -5.19
C ILE A 124 -2.06 7.36 -5.82
N ALA A 125 -1.00 7.74 -6.53
CA ALA A 125 -0.90 9.06 -7.15
C ALA A 125 -1.99 9.28 -8.21
N ASP A 126 -2.23 8.29 -9.07
CA ASP A 126 -3.22 8.36 -10.15
C ASP A 126 -4.64 8.43 -9.60
N LEU A 127 -4.97 7.62 -8.58
CA LEU A 127 -6.26 7.66 -7.90
C LEU A 127 -6.58 9.03 -7.33
N LEU A 128 -5.61 9.66 -6.65
CA LEU A 128 -5.80 10.99 -6.07
C LEU A 128 -5.96 12.07 -7.16
N MET A 129 -5.18 12.00 -8.25
CA MET A 129 -5.32 12.90 -9.38
C MET A 129 -6.70 12.81 -10.02
N GLU A 130 -7.20 11.59 -10.22
CA GLU A 130 -8.49 11.34 -10.87
C GLU A 130 -9.66 11.82 -10.02
N ARG A 131 -9.66 11.45 -8.73
CA ARG A 131 -10.82 11.68 -7.84
C ARG A 131 -10.88 13.07 -7.25
N LEU A 132 -9.75 13.62 -6.82
CA LEU A 132 -9.69 14.94 -6.17
C LEU A 132 -9.43 16.08 -7.15
N ARG A 133 -8.91 15.78 -8.34
CA ARG A 133 -8.50 16.78 -9.35
C ARG A 133 -7.68 17.93 -8.76
N PRO A 134 -6.65 17.63 -7.95
CA PRO A 134 -5.82 18.63 -7.33
C PRO A 134 -4.88 19.27 -8.37
N LYS A 135 -4.18 20.33 -8.02
CA LYS A 135 -3.13 20.95 -8.87
C LYS A 135 -1.93 19.99 -9.06
N GLY A 136 -1.74 19.03 -8.16
CA GLY A 136 -0.71 18.00 -8.25
C GLY A 136 -0.73 17.06 -7.05
N VAL A 137 -0.04 15.93 -7.21
CA VAL A 137 0.13 14.88 -6.19
C VAL A 137 1.58 14.41 -6.18
N GLY A 138 2.13 14.21 -4.98
CA GLY A 138 3.39 13.53 -4.73
C GLY A 138 3.19 12.35 -3.78
N VAL A 139 3.73 11.20 -4.12
CA VAL A 139 3.70 9.99 -3.28
C VAL A 139 5.11 9.44 -3.17
N VAL A 140 5.50 9.08 -1.95
CA VAL A 140 6.75 8.36 -1.66
C VAL A 140 6.41 7.16 -0.79
N LEU A 141 6.84 5.96 -1.18
CA LEU A 141 6.77 4.75 -0.36
C LEU A 141 8.18 4.30 0.01
N ILE A 142 8.35 3.91 1.28
CA ILE A 142 9.59 3.33 1.81
C ILE A 142 9.22 2.02 2.47
N ALA A 143 9.74 0.89 1.98
CA ALA A 143 9.36 -0.42 2.50
C ALA A 143 10.50 -1.43 2.52
N GLU A 144 10.42 -2.35 3.47
CA GLU A 144 11.24 -3.55 3.54
C GLU A 144 10.49 -4.73 2.89
N HIS A 145 11.19 -5.53 2.09
CA HIS A 145 10.63 -6.64 1.34
C HIS A 145 11.11 -7.99 1.87
N HIS A 146 10.23 -8.83 2.39
CA HIS A 146 10.60 -10.15 2.88
C HIS A 146 11.15 -11.06 1.79
N CYS A 147 10.75 -10.89 0.53
CA CYS A 147 11.35 -11.64 -0.58
C CYS A 147 12.85 -11.38 -0.78
N MET A 148 13.36 -10.25 -0.25
CA MET A 148 14.79 -9.89 -0.25
C MET A 148 15.50 -10.24 1.06
N THR A 149 14.77 -10.24 2.19
CA THR A 149 15.39 -10.37 3.52
C THR A 149 15.42 -11.82 4.01
N MET A 150 14.31 -12.56 3.87
CA MET A 150 14.18 -13.92 4.43
C MET A 150 14.79 -15.02 3.56
N ARG A 151 14.98 -14.78 2.26
CA ARG A 151 15.48 -15.74 1.26
C ARG A 151 16.27 -15.04 0.16
N GLY A 152 16.78 -15.80 -0.83
CA GLY A 152 17.53 -15.27 -1.98
C GLY A 152 18.80 -14.54 -1.55
N ILE A 153 18.89 -13.25 -1.84
CA ILE A 153 20.08 -12.43 -1.56
C ILE A 153 20.27 -12.09 -0.07
N ARG A 154 19.26 -12.31 0.77
CA ARG A 154 19.31 -12.15 2.24
C ARG A 154 19.94 -10.82 2.69
N LYS A 155 19.28 -9.71 2.38
CA LYS A 155 19.71 -8.35 2.75
C LYS A 155 18.73 -7.71 3.75
N PRO A 156 18.73 -8.15 5.04
CA PRO A 156 17.88 -7.53 6.05
C PRO A 156 18.24 -6.06 6.24
N GLY A 157 17.24 -5.23 6.52
CA GLY A 157 17.40 -3.78 6.69
C GLY A 157 17.53 -2.99 5.40
N SER A 158 17.56 -3.65 4.23
CA SER A 158 17.48 -2.94 2.96
C SER A 158 16.06 -2.42 2.71
N GLN A 159 15.94 -1.16 2.31
CA GLN A 159 14.67 -0.52 2.00
C GLN A 159 14.59 -0.19 0.51
N VAL A 160 13.41 -0.40 -0.06
CA VAL A 160 13.07 0.09 -1.40
C VAL A 160 12.33 1.40 -1.24
N VAL A 161 12.78 2.43 -1.96
CA VAL A 161 12.12 3.74 -2.02
C VAL A 161 11.58 3.93 -3.42
N THR A 162 10.28 4.20 -3.52
CA THR A 162 9.61 4.52 -4.79
C THR A 162 8.89 5.85 -4.68
N SER A 163 8.82 6.59 -5.78
CA SER A 163 8.12 7.87 -5.84
C SER A 163 7.25 7.98 -7.10
N ALA A 164 6.12 8.68 -6.96
CA ALA A 164 5.26 9.05 -8.08
C ALA A 164 4.83 10.51 -7.93
N ASN A 165 5.08 11.31 -8.97
CA ASN A 165 4.72 12.72 -9.01
C ASN A 165 3.77 12.98 -10.18
N ARG A 166 2.72 13.79 -9.94
CA ARG A 166 1.73 14.18 -10.94
C ARG A 166 1.45 15.69 -10.85
N GLY A 167 1.10 16.30 -11.98
CA GLY A 167 0.82 17.74 -12.05
C GLY A 167 1.98 18.58 -11.51
N ALA A 168 1.70 19.55 -10.63
CA ALA A 168 2.69 20.49 -10.11
C ALA A 168 3.92 19.84 -9.47
N PHE A 169 3.77 18.65 -8.84
CA PHE A 169 4.92 17.92 -8.28
C PHE A 169 5.87 17.39 -9.35
N ARG A 170 5.36 17.02 -10.52
CA ARG A 170 6.18 16.59 -11.66
C ARG A 170 6.74 17.76 -12.43
N ASP A 171 5.90 18.78 -12.70
CA ASP A 171 6.17 19.82 -13.66
C ASP A 171 6.95 21.00 -13.05
N ARG A 172 6.97 21.16 -11.71
CA ARG A 172 7.64 22.24 -10.99
C ARG A 172 8.64 21.69 -9.98
N GLU A 173 9.91 21.90 -10.24
CA GLU A 173 10.99 21.46 -9.35
C GLU A 173 10.87 22.03 -7.92
N PRO A 174 10.57 23.34 -7.70
CA PRO A 174 10.43 23.88 -6.35
C PRO A 174 9.35 23.16 -5.52
N THR A 175 8.20 22.84 -6.13
CA THR A 175 7.12 22.09 -5.47
C THR A 175 7.59 20.71 -5.02
N ARG A 176 8.36 20.02 -5.86
CA ARG A 176 8.90 18.69 -5.54
C ARG A 176 9.96 18.78 -4.42
N LEU A 177 10.82 19.79 -4.46
CA LEU A 177 11.84 20.00 -3.43
C LEU A 177 11.21 20.35 -2.08
N GLU A 178 10.18 21.19 -2.05
CA GLU A 178 9.41 21.51 -0.85
C GLU A 178 8.81 20.24 -0.24
N PHE A 179 8.17 19.40 -1.06
CA PHE A 179 7.60 18.12 -0.61
C PHE A 179 8.66 17.24 0.06
N LEU A 180 9.80 17.03 -0.59
CA LEU A 180 10.88 16.21 -0.07
C LEU A 180 11.47 16.80 1.23
N ALA A 181 11.68 18.11 1.29
CA ALA A 181 12.17 18.79 2.48
C ALA A 181 11.20 18.65 3.68
N LEU A 182 9.88 18.72 3.44
CA LEU A 182 8.87 18.49 4.48
C LEU A 182 8.80 17.04 4.94
N LEU A 183 9.23 16.07 4.13
CA LEU A 183 9.37 14.67 4.55
C LEU A 183 10.61 14.44 5.44
N GLU A 184 11.72 15.12 5.19
CA GLU A 184 13.00 14.93 5.89
C GLU A 184 13.01 15.58 7.29
N ASN A 185 12.34 16.72 7.49
CA ASN A 185 12.46 17.56 8.68
C ASN A 185 11.96 16.98 10.01
N HIS A 186 11.66 15.67 10.13
CA HIS A 186 11.16 15.04 11.37
C HIS A 186 11.89 13.76 11.79
N ARG A 187 13.07 13.49 11.23
CA ARG A 187 13.95 12.42 11.74
C ARG A 187 14.89 12.92 12.85
N ARG A 188 14.41 13.85 13.68
CA ARG A 188 15.12 14.27 14.91
C ARG A 188 14.41 13.80 16.15
#